data_3ed491850b38906e57b6726664477d26
#
_entry.id   3ed491850b38906e57b6726664477d26
#
_cell.length_a   1.000
_cell.length_b   1.000
_cell.length_c   1.000
_cell.angle_alpha   90.00
_cell.angle_beta   90.00
_cell.angle_gamma   90.00
#
_symmetry.space_group_name_H-M   'P 1'
#
loop_
_entity.id
_entity.type
_entity.pdbx_description
1 polymer ?
#
loop_
_entity_poly.entity_id
_entity_poly.type
_entity_poly.pdbx_seq_one_letter_code
_entity_poly.pdbx_strand_id
1 'polypeptide(L)'
;MDTAIGRQDGDIRFPDDQFLSPLHARITWEQDRLMLRDLGSRNGTWIFFEEPHKLVDGDLLLIGSQMIRFRRLGYPGPHPPDADATKRMGSLIPSADIASLTQLRSDGSARDVVQLSPGRDVRIGREQGDWVFPYDPSMSGKHAVVRSEDADFIVIDDGSRNGIARACRGAVPLADGSRILVGDKLLRVGLP
;
A
#
# COMPACT_ATOMS: atom_id res chain seq x y z
N MET A 1 8.89 -13.09 -23.86
CA MET A 1 8.31 -14.10 -22.95
C MET A 1 7.17 -13.42 -22.22
N ASP A 2 6.01 -14.07 -22.18
CA ASP A 2 4.80 -13.58 -21.50
C ASP A 2 4.37 -14.71 -20.55
N THR A 3 4.22 -14.43 -19.29
CA THR A 3 3.90 -15.43 -18.27
C THR A 3 2.71 -14.94 -17.44
N ALA A 4 1.60 -15.63 -17.58
CA ALA A 4 0.38 -15.34 -16.81
C ALA A 4 0.33 -16.21 -15.56
N ILE A 5 -0.15 -15.62 -14.46
CA ILE A 5 -0.28 -16.25 -13.15
C ILE A 5 -1.76 -16.23 -12.75
N GLY A 6 -2.29 -17.36 -12.31
CA GLY A 6 -3.66 -17.41 -11.85
C GLY A 6 -4.00 -18.68 -11.10
N ARG A 7 -5.23 -18.74 -10.58
CA ARG A 7 -5.73 -19.94 -9.89
C ARG A 7 -6.10 -21.05 -10.88
N GLN A 8 -6.77 -20.70 -11.97
CA GLN A 8 -7.31 -21.65 -12.96
C GLN A 8 -6.65 -21.46 -14.31
N ASP A 9 -6.41 -20.22 -14.71
CA ASP A 9 -5.89 -19.84 -16.01
C ASP A 9 -4.46 -19.27 -15.87
N GLY A 10 -3.65 -19.46 -16.91
CA GLY A 10 -2.28 -18.96 -16.99
C GLY A 10 -1.24 -20.06 -17.07
N ASP A 11 0.00 -19.64 -17.21
CA ASP A 11 1.18 -20.52 -17.35
C ASP A 11 1.60 -21.08 -15.97
N ILE A 12 1.50 -20.24 -14.93
CA ILE A 12 1.74 -20.60 -13.54
C ILE A 12 0.38 -20.63 -12.83
N ARG A 13 0.00 -21.80 -12.33
CA ARG A 13 -1.31 -22.02 -11.70
C ARG A 13 -1.18 -22.53 -10.28
N PHE A 14 -2.02 -21.99 -9.39
CA PHE A 14 -2.17 -22.45 -8.01
C PHE A 14 -3.65 -22.74 -7.73
N PRO A 15 -4.15 -23.95 -8.11
CA PRO A 15 -5.58 -24.27 -8.06
C PRO A 15 -6.19 -24.20 -6.66
N ASP A 16 -5.37 -24.46 -5.63
CA ASP A 16 -5.81 -24.54 -4.24
C ASP A 16 -5.82 -23.17 -3.53
N ASP A 17 -5.27 -22.11 -4.17
CA ASP A 17 -5.23 -20.80 -3.59
C ASP A 17 -6.54 -20.04 -3.79
N GLN A 18 -7.35 -19.97 -2.73
CA GLN A 18 -8.65 -19.29 -2.75
C GLN A 18 -8.55 -17.76 -2.83
N PHE A 19 -7.39 -17.18 -2.54
CA PHE A 19 -7.16 -15.74 -2.61
C PHE A 19 -6.67 -15.29 -3.98
N LEU A 20 -6.30 -16.25 -4.84
CA LEU A 20 -5.86 -15.98 -6.20
C LEU A 20 -7.06 -15.90 -7.15
N SER A 21 -7.15 -14.88 -7.97
CA SER A 21 -8.15 -14.78 -9.04
C SER A 21 -7.90 -15.85 -10.12
N PRO A 22 -8.93 -16.30 -10.89
CA PRO A 22 -8.76 -17.27 -11.95
C PRO A 22 -7.61 -16.92 -12.89
N LEU A 23 -7.55 -15.69 -13.37
CA LEU A 23 -6.39 -15.04 -13.99
C LEU A 23 -6.07 -13.83 -13.14
N HIS A 24 -4.83 -13.68 -12.63
CA HIS A 24 -4.52 -12.72 -11.57
C HIS A 24 -3.50 -11.67 -12.01
N ALA A 25 -2.36 -12.10 -12.50
CA ALA A 25 -1.27 -11.23 -12.85
C ALA A 25 -0.54 -11.71 -14.11
N ARG A 26 0.21 -10.82 -14.71
CA ARG A 26 1.02 -11.11 -15.89
C ARG A 26 2.39 -10.51 -15.76
N ILE A 27 3.40 -11.24 -16.18
CA ILE A 27 4.79 -10.81 -16.30
C ILE A 27 5.18 -10.82 -17.76
N THR A 28 5.64 -9.69 -18.28
CA THR A 28 6.02 -9.49 -19.68
C THR A 28 7.40 -8.87 -19.80
N TRP A 29 8.13 -9.17 -20.89
CA TRP A 29 9.31 -8.42 -21.29
C TRP A 29 8.89 -7.24 -22.16
N GLU A 30 9.21 -6.03 -21.71
CA GLU A 30 8.94 -4.78 -22.43
C GLU A 30 10.22 -3.95 -22.43
N GLN A 31 10.76 -3.64 -23.60
CA GLN A 31 11.97 -2.82 -23.76
C GLN A 31 13.14 -3.26 -22.86
N ASP A 32 13.48 -4.54 -22.91
CA ASP A 32 14.52 -5.19 -22.11
C ASP A 32 14.32 -5.13 -20.59
N ARG A 33 13.09 -4.90 -20.13
CA ARG A 33 12.70 -4.94 -18.73
C ARG A 33 11.60 -5.94 -18.49
N LEU A 34 11.70 -6.65 -17.39
CA LEU A 34 10.63 -7.51 -16.92
C LEU A 34 9.59 -6.65 -16.21
N MET A 35 8.35 -6.70 -16.66
CA MET A 35 7.25 -5.89 -16.15
C MET A 35 6.16 -6.77 -15.53
N LEU A 36 5.68 -6.39 -14.35
CA LEU A 36 4.56 -7.01 -13.67
C LEU A 36 3.31 -6.15 -13.85
N ARG A 37 2.17 -6.80 -14.17
CA ARG A 37 0.85 -6.16 -14.22
C ARG A 37 -0.16 -6.98 -13.43
N ASP A 38 -0.93 -6.33 -12.59
CA ASP A 38 -2.17 -6.89 -12.06
C ASP A 38 -3.24 -6.87 -13.16
N LEU A 39 -3.99 -7.95 -13.32
CA LEU A 39 -5.03 -8.09 -14.35
C LEU A 39 -6.44 -7.79 -13.81
N GLY A 40 -6.54 -6.90 -12.84
CA GLY A 40 -7.81 -6.60 -12.17
C GLY A 40 -8.18 -7.68 -11.15
N SER A 41 -7.18 -8.21 -10.47
CA SER A 41 -7.39 -9.26 -9.49
C SER A 41 -8.21 -8.75 -8.28
N ARG A 42 -8.89 -9.68 -7.59
CA ARG A 42 -9.72 -9.30 -6.44
C ARG A 42 -8.93 -8.81 -5.24
N ASN A 43 -7.77 -9.43 -4.99
CA ASN A 43 -6.96 -9.15 -3.80
C ASN A 43 -5.69 -8.35 -4.10
N GLY A 44 -5.47 -7.97 -5.36
CA GLY A 44 -4.29 -7.24 -5.79
C GLY A 44 -3.05 -8.11 -5.89
N THR A 45 -2.11 -7.62 -6.66
CA THR A 45 -0.75 -8.14 -6.77
C THR A 45 0.17 -7.20 -6.00
N TRP A 46 1.03 -7.74 -5.15
CA TRP A 46 1.86 -6.96 -4.24
C TRP A 46 3.33 -7.14 -4.58
N ILE A 47 4.07 -6.04 -4.53
CA ILE A 47 5.52 -6.04 -4.74
C ILE A 47 6.22 -5.52 -3.49
N PHE A 48 7.15 -6.33 -2.95
CA PHE A 48 7.97 -5.93 -1.81
C PHE A 48 9.06 -4.97 -2.26
N PHE A 49 9.40 -4.03 -1.39
CA PHE A 49 10.50 -3.09 -1.59
C PHE A 49 11.37 -3.05 -0.33
N GLU A 50 12.65 -2.77 -0.51
CA GLU A 50 13.63 -2.66 0.56
C GLU A 50 14.10 -1.21 0.74
N GLU A 51 14.10 -0.45 -0.36
CA GLU A 51 14.46 0.96 -0.36
C GLU A 51 13.29 1.83 0.14
N PRO A 52 13.58 2.98 0.76
CA PRO A 52 12.54 3.93 1.14
C PRO A 52 11.62 4.29 -0.02
N HIS A 53 10.31 4.20 0.21
CA HIS A 53 9.30 4.46 -0.83
C HIS A 53 8.55 5.76 -0.55
N LYS A 54 8.66 6.72 -1.47
CA LYS A 54 7.89 7.96 -1.42
C LYS A 54 6.42 7.66 -1.70
N LEU A 55 5.56 7.99 -0.74
CA LEU A 55 4.13 7.74 -0.83
C LEU A 55 3.42 8.68 -1.80
N VAL A 56 2.61 8.11 -2.66
CA VAL A 56 1.79 8.82 -3.65
C VAL A 56 0.32 8.62 -3.32
N ASP A 57 -0.52 9.61 -3.62
CA ASP A 57 -1.95 9.54 -3.32
C ASP A 57 -2.60 8.26 -3.85
N GLY A 58 -3.30 7.57 -2.98
CA GLY A 58 -3.93 6.30 -3.25
C GLY A 58 -3.02 5.07 -3.15
N ASP A 59 -1.76 5.21 -2.76
CA ASP A 59 -0.91 4.04 -2.51
C ASP A 59 -1.55 3.12 -1.48
N LEU A 60 -1.48 1.83 -1.78
CA LEU A 60 -1.96 0.77 -0.91
C LEU A 60 -0.76 -0.07 -0.47
N LEU A 61 -0.54 -0.12 0.83
CA LEU A 61 0.57 -0.83 1.46
C LEU A 61 0.06 -2.08 2.17
N LEU A 62 0.88 -3.12 2.17
CA LEU A 62 0.74 -4.29 3.02
C LEU A 62 1.87 -4.27 4.05
N ILE A 63 1.53 -4.07 5.32
CA ILE A 63 2.45 -4.02 6.46
C ILE A 63 2.00 -5.07 7.46
N GLY A 64 2.78 -6.15 7.62
CA GLY A 64 2.28 -7.35 8.27
C GLY A 64 1.11 -7.93 7.47
N SER A 65 -0.04 -8.15 8.11
CA SER A 65 -1.29 -8.50 7.45
C SER A 65 -2.24 -7.30 7.26
N GLN A 66 -1.78 -6.08 7.57
CA GLN A 66 -2.61 -4.88 7.49
C GLN A 66 -2.55 -4.25 6.11
N MET A 67 -3.72 -4.00 5.55
CA MET A 67 -3.88 -3.26 4.30
C MET A 67 -4.10 -1.78 4.64
N ILE A 68 -3.15 -0.93 4.26
CA ILE A 68 -3.10 0.49 4.65
C ILE A 68 -3.09 1.35 3.40
N ARG A 69 -4.06 2.25 3.28
CA ARG A 69 -4.15 3.22 2.18
C ARG A 69 -3.58 4.56 2.60
N PHE A 70 -2.67 5.09 1.80
CA PHE A 70 -2.23 6.48 1.92
C PHE A 70 -3.13 7.39 1.09
N ARG A 71 -3.52 8.53 1.67
CA ARG A 71 -4.26 9.59 0.96
C ARG A 71 -3.68 10.95 1.29
N ARG A 72 -3.49 11.77 0.27
CA ARG A 72 -3.26 13.20 0.47
C ARG A 72 -4.57 13.90 0.74
N LEU A 73 -4.58 14.72 1.78
CA LEU A 73 -5.71 15.55 2.11
C LEU A 73 -5.54 16.89 1.36
N GLY A 74 -6.46 17.20 0.47
CA GLY A 74 -6.56 18.53 -0.10
C GLY A 74 -7.03 19.52 0.97
N TYR A 75 -6.53 20.76 0.95
CA TYR A 75 -7.15 21.84 1.70
C TYR A 75 -8.44 22.27 0.95
N PRO A 76 -9.63 21.99 1.47
CA PRO A 76 -10.87 22.24 0.72
C PRO A 76 -11.22 23.73 0.60
N GLY A 77 -10.45 24.62 1.24
CA GLY A 77 -10.80 26.03 1.29
C GLY A 77 -12.07 26.31 2.13
N PRO A 78 -12.40 27.55 2.39
CA PRO A 78 -13.65 27.90 3.07
C PRO A 78 -14.84 27.53 2.16
N HIS A 79 -15.86 26.95 2.73
CA HIS A 79 -17.13 26.71 2.02
C HIS A 79 -17.69 28.06 1.51
N PRO A 80 -18.19 28.11 0.27
CA PRO A 80 -18.89 29.30 -0.21
C PRO A 80 -20.11 29.58 0.70
N PRO A 81 -20.51 30.85 0.87
CA PRO A 81 -21.74 31.19 1.59
C PRO A 81 -22.96 30.50 0.99
N ASP A 82 -23.93 30.18 1.82
CA ASP A 82 -25.22 29.71 1.36
C ASP A 82 -25.97 30.83 0.59
N ALA A 83 -27.08 30.49 -0.08
CA ALA A 83 -27.83 31.41 -0.96
C ALA A 83 -28.31 32.70 -0.25
N ASP A 84 -28.46 32.67 1.06
CA ASP A 84 -28.82 33.82 1.90
C ASP A 84 -27.61 34.58 2.47
N ALA A 85 -26.41 34.33 1.93
CA ALA A 85 -25.11 34.85 2.37
C ALA A 85 -24.67 34.37 3.75
N THR A 86 -25.34 33.40 4.37
CA THR A 86 -24.92 32.83 5.66
C THR A 86 -23.67 31.99 5.48
N LYS A 87 -22.65 32.29 6.29
CA LYS A 87 -21.41 31.48 6.34
C LYS A 87 -21.57 30.37 7.36
N ARG A 88 -21.17 29.17 6.99
CA ARG A 88 -21.18 28.02 7.91
C ARG A 88 -20.11 28.19 8.98
N MET A 89 -20.46 27.89 10.20
CA MET A 89 -19.51 27.78 11.30
C MET A 89 -18.76 26.45 11.18
N GLY A 90 -17.47 26.50 11.42
CA GLY A 90 -16.59 25.33 11.43
C GLY A 90 -15.25 25.68 12.03
N SER A 91 -14.33 24.73 12.06
CA SER A 91 -12.95 25.00 12.46
C SER A 91 -12.32 25.98 11.50
N LEU A 92 -11.98 27.16 12.02
CA LEU A 92 -11.38 28.26 11.22
C LEU A 92 -9.88 28.05 10.98
N ILE A 93 -9.23 27.21 11.78
CA ILE A 93 -7.83 26.90 11.66
C ILE A 93 -7.73 25.57 10.89
N PRO A 94 -7.07 25.55 9.73
CA PRO A 94 -6.79 24.30 9.03
C PRO A 94 -6.02 23.34 9.94
N SER A 95 -6.39 22.07 9.94
CA SER A 95 -5.55 21.04 10.54
C SER A 95 -4.17 21.09 9.88
N ALA A 96 -3.10 20.89 10.68
CA ALA A 96 -1.76 20.69 10.15
C ALA A 96 -1.64 19.38 9.37
N ASP A 97 -2.64 18.52 9.45
CA ASP A 97 -2.65 17.23 8.77
C ASP A 97 -2.85 17.43 7.27
N ILE A 98 -1.93 16.91 6.49
CA ILE A 98 -1.92 17.02 5.03
C ILE A 98 -2.08 15.69 4.31
N ALA A 99 -2.06 14.60 5.06
CA ALA A 99 -2.28 13.25 4.56
C ALA A 99 -2.87 12.34 5.64
N SER A 100 -3.26 11.14 5.25
CA SER A 100 -3.74 10.12 6.18
C SER A 100 -3.30 8.72 5.74
N LEU A 101 -3.16 7.84 6.74
CA LEU A 101 -3.08 6.39 6.57
C LEU A 101 -4.39 5.78 7.05
N THR A 102 -5.04 5.01 6.21
CA THR A 102 -6.32 4.36 6.51
C THR A 102 -6.15 2.85 6.50
N GLN A 103 -6.37 2.19 7.63
CA GLN A 103 -6.49 0.74 7.70
C GLN A 103 -7.80 0.31 7.03
N LEU A 104 -7.71 -0.63 6.11
CA LEU A 104 -8.88 -1.14 5.37
C LEU A 104 -9.34 -2.49 5.89
N ARG A 105 -10.67 -2.68 5.89
CA ARG A 105 -11.29 -4.00 6.02
C ARG A 105 -11.26 -4.73 4.67
N SER A 106 -11.62 -6.01 4.68
CA SER A 106 -11.71 -6.87 3.48
C SER A 106 -12.73 -6.38 2.45
N ASP A 107 -13.72 -5.61 2.87
CA ASP A 107 -14.71 -4.96 2.00
C ASP A 107 -14.25 -3.60 1.46
N GLY A 108 -13.02 -3.17 1.80
CA GLY A 108 -12.44 -1.89 1.42
C GLY A 108 -12.88 -0.69 2.27
N SER A 109 -13.76 -0.90 3.25
CA SER A 109 -14.16 0.17 4.18
C SER A 109 -13.04 0.51 5.16
N ALA A 110 -13.05 1.76 5.65
CA ALA A 110 -12.10 2.20 6.67
C ALA A 110 -12.40 1.54 8.02
N ARG A 111 -11.34 1.04 8.68
CA ARG A 111 -11.40 0.54 10.05
C ARG A 111 -10.84 1.54 11.04
N ASP A 112 -9.67 2.08 10.74
CA ASP A 112 -8.96 3.04 11.57
C ASP A 112 -8.17 4.01 10.68
N VAL A 113 -7.90 5.21 11.19
CA VAL A 113 -7.24 6.28 10.43
C VAL A 113 -6.23 6.99 11.31
N VAL A 114 -5.01 7.15 10.79
CA VAL A 114 -3.98 7.99 11.39
C VAL A 114 -3.73 9.18 10.47
N GLN A 115 -3.82 10.37 11.04
CA GLN A 115 -3.52 11.61 10.34
C GLN A 115 -2.01 11.87 10.31
N LEU A 116 -1.53 12.39 9.21
CA LEU A 116 -0.12 12.69 8.99
C LEU A 116 0.10 14.20 8.87
N SER A 117 0.93 14.72 9.75
CA SER A 117 1.34 16.14 9.78
C SER A 117 2.80 16.29 9.35
N PRO A 118 3.17 17.39 8.69
CA PRO A 118 4.57 17.72 8.45
C PRO A 118 5.39 17.74 9.73
N GLY A 119 6.60 17.22 9.66
CA GLY A 119 7.53 17.17 10.79
C GLY A 119 7.23 16.10 11.84
N ARG A 120 6.23 15.26 11.64
CA ARG A 120 5.89 14.17 12.55
C ARG A 120 5.99 12.82 11.83
N ASP A 121 6.88 11.97 12.32
CA ASP A 121 6.98 10.57 11.91
C ASP A 121 5.89 9.74 12.58
N VAL A 122 5.44 8.69 11.89
CA VAL A 122 4.51 7.68 12.44
C VAL A 122 5.17 6.31 12.38
N ARG A 123 5.36 5.71 13.53
CA ARG A 123 5.90 4.35 13.68
C ARG A 123 4.78 3.34 13.78
N ILE A 124 4.95 2.25 13.03
CA ILE A 124 3.96 1.16 12.92
C ILE A 124 4.63 -0.14 13.39
N GLY A 125 3.96 -0.87 14.27
CA GLY A 125 4.48 -2.14 14.75
C GLY A 125 3.45 -2.97 15.52
N ARG A 126 3.86 -4.19 15.92
CA ARG A 126 2.99 -5.05 16.73
C ARG A 126 2.98 -4.63 18.20
N GLU A 127 4.12 -4.20 18.72
CA GLU A 127 4.31 -3.95 20.15
C GLU A 127 4.69 -2.50 20.45
N GLN A 128 5.34 -1.83 19.49
CA GLN A 128 5.90 -0.49 19.68
C GLN A 128 5.58 0.37 18.46
N GLY A 129 5.21 1.62 18.72
CA GLY A 129 4.94 2.62 17.70
C GLY A 129 3.77 3.53 18.07
N ASP A 130 3.47 4.44 17.18
CA ASP A 130 2.32 5.33 17.25
C ASP A 130 1.02 4.62 16.82
N TRP A 131 1.17 3.61 15.98
CA TRP A 131 0.08 2.78 15.48
C TRP A 131 0.43 1.31 15.66
N VAL A 132 -0.21 0.65 16.63
CA VAL A 132 0.13 -0.71 17.05
C VAL A 132 -0.97 -1.71 16.69
N PHE A 133 -0.52 -2.91 16.27
CA PHE A 133 -1.39 -4.02 15.87
C PHE A 133 -1.03 -5.29 16.67
N PRO A 134 -1.38 -5.36 17.95
CA PRO A 134 -0.88 -6.38 18.88
C PRO A 134 -1.29 -7.81 18.52
N TYR A 135 -2.35 -7.97 17.73
CA TYR A 135 -2.88 -9.27 17.33
C TYR A 135 -2.44 -9.71 15.93
N ASP A 136 -1.53 -8.98 15.28
CA ASP A 136 -1.02 -9.34 13.97
C ASP A 136 0.30 -10.14 14.07
N PRO A 137 0.25 -11.49 13.90
CA PRO A 137 1.46 -12.31 14.02
C PRO A 137 2.45 -12.09 12.88
N SER A 138 2.00 -11.49 11.77
CA SER A 138 2.83 -11.16 10.59
C SER A 138 3.58 -9.85 10.76
N MET A 139 3.18 -9.02 11.74
CA MET A 139 3.82 -7.75 12.01
C MET A 139 4.96 -7.91 13.02
N SER A 140 6.09 -7.31 12.74
CA SER A 140 7.23 -7.24 13.68
C SER A 140 6.94 -6.27 14.81
N GLY A 141 7.61 -6.42 15.96
CA GLY A 141 7.46 -5.53 17.12
C GLY A 141 7.62 -4.05 16.76
N LYS A 142 8.65 -3.75 15.96
CA LYS A 142 8.80 -2.55 15.12
C LYS A 142 8.74 -3.02 13.68
N HIS A 143 7.98 -2.38 12.80
CA HIS A 143 7.80 -2.87 11.44
C HIS A 143 8.10 -1.82 10.40
N ALA A 144 7.50 -0.65 10.52
CA ALA A 144 7.60 0.42 9.53
C ALA A 144 7.66 1.80 10.20
N VAL A 145 8.27 2.74 9.50
CA VAL A 145 8.20 4.17 9.83
C VAL A 145 7.70 4.91 8.60
N VAL A 146 6.67 5.71 8.78
CA VAL A 146 6.29 6.74 7.81
C VAL A 146 6.91 8.04 8.26
N ARG A 147 7.96 8.44 7.56
CA ARG A 147 8.73 9.66 7.82
C ARG A 147 8.14 10.83 7.07
N SER A 148 8.09 11.97 7.75
CA SER A 148 7.75 13.23 7.10
C SER A 148 9.01 13.88 6.53
N GLU A 149 8.99 14.20 5.25
CA GLU A 149 10.05 14.97 4.57
C GLU A 149 9.42 16.16 3.87
N ASP A 150 9.53 17.34 4.48
CA ASP A 150 8.82 18.57 4.08
C ASP A 150 7.30 18.33 3.97
N ALA A 151 6.75 18.45 2.76
CA ALA A 151 5.34 18.17 2.45
C ALA A 151 5.10 16.74 1.94
N ASP A 152 6.12 15.89 1.91
CA ASP A 152 6.05 14.52 1.44
C ASP A 152 6.16 13.52 2.61
N PHE A 153 5.77 12.29 2.33
CA PHE A 153 5.89 11.18 3.26
C PHE A 153 6.58 10.00 2.59
N ILE A 154 7.49 9.37 3.33
CA ILE A 154 8.28 8.23 2.87
C ILE A 154 8.05 7.09 3.83
N VAL A 155 7.68 5.92 3.33
CA VAL A 155 7.60 4.70 4.13
C VAL A 155 8.92 3.94 4.06
N ILE A 156 9.39 3.50 5.22
CA ILE A 156 10.67 2.83 5.42
C ILE A 156 10.41 1.56 6.22
N ASP A 157 10.99 0.44 5.80
CA ASP A 157 11.03 -0.77 6.60
C ASP A 157 11.98 -0.59 7.80
N ASP A 158 11.51 -0.79 9.01
CA ASP A 158 12.29 -0.64 10.25
C ASP A 158 12.91 -1.99 10.71
N GLY A 159 13.47 -2.73 9.77
CA GLY A 159 14.07 -4.03 10.00
C GLY A 159 13.04 -5.13 10.28
N SER A 160 11.92 -5.09 9.58
CA SER A 160 10.86 -6.06 9.76
C SER A 160 11.26 -7.45 9.24
N ARG A 161 10.62 -8.48 9.79
CA ARG A 161 10.86 -9.87 9.39
C ARG A 161 10.30 -10.18 7.99
N ASN A 162 9.14 -9.65 7.68
CA ASN A 162 8.39 -10.01 6.47
C ASN A 162 8.50 -8.96 5.36
N GLY A 163 8.98 -7.76 5.67
CA GLY A 163 9.05 -6.66 4.74
C GLY A 163 7.74 -5.91 4.56
N ILE A 164 7.80 -4.86 3.76
CA ILE A 164 6.65 -4.05 3.36
C ILE A 164 6.41 -4.26 1.87
N ALA A 165 5.15 -4.40 1.47
CA ALA A 165 4.79 -4.47 0.06
C ALA A 165 3.81 -3.34 -0.31
N ARG A 166 3.83 -2.96 -1.58
CA ARG A 166 2.84 -2.06 -2.17
C ARG A 166 2.05 -2.76 -3.27
N ALA A 167 0.81 -2.36 -3.46
CA ALA A 167 0.00 -2.88 -4.54
C ALA A 167 0.59 -2.48 -5.91
N CYS A 168 0.58 -3.42 -6.84
CA CYS A 168 0.95 -3.17 -8.22
C CYS A 168 -0.09 -2.26 -8.87
N ARG A 169 0.33 -1.08 -9.29
CA ARG A 169 -0.50 -0.11 -10.01
C ARG A 169 0.09 0.09 -11.42
N GLY A 170 -0.67 -0.31 -12.43
CA GLY A 170 -0.19 -0.32 -13.80
C GLY A 170 0.91 -1.36 -14.02
N ALA A 171 1.88 -1.05 -14.87
CA ALA A 171 3.05 -1.88 -15.09
C ALA A 171 4.18 -1.48 -14.13
N VAL A 172 4.71 -2.45 -13.41
CA VAL A 172 5.79 -2.24 -12.45
C VAL A 172 7.02 -3.03 -12.89
N PRO A 173 8.21 -2.42 -13.00
CA PRO A 173 9.43 -3.14 -13.35
C PRO A 173 9.84 -4.10 -12.23
N LEU A 174 10.29 -5.28 -12.62
CA LEU A 174 10.88 -6.29 -11.76
C LEU A 174 12.39 -6.39 -12.02
N ALA A 175 13.16 -6.58 -10.97
CA ALA A 175 14.57 -6.87 -11.01
C ALA A 175 14.83 -8.30 -10.52
N ASP A 176 16.09 -8.77 -10.69
CA ASP A 176 16.50 -10.02 -10.05
C ASP A 176 16.31 -9.93 -8.52
N GLY A 177 15.79 -10.98 -7.94
CA GLY A 177 15.47 -11.03 -6.52
C GLY A 177 14.15 -10.37 -6.13
N SER A 178 13.46 -9.65 -7.01
CA SER A 178 12.15 -9.05 -6.69
C SER A 178 11.20 -10.07 -6.09
N ARG A 179 10.58 -9.70 -4.97
CA ARG A 179 9.57 -10.52 -4.29
C ARG A 179 8.18 -10.00 -4.60
N ILE A 180 7.28 -10.87 -5.01
CA ILE A 180 5.89 -10.55 -5.31
C ILE A 180 4.95 -11.48 -4.53
N LEU A 181 3.82 -10.95 -4.08
CA LEU A 181 2.77 -11.74 -3.45
C LEU A 181 1.52 -11.69 -4.34
N VAL A 182 1.03 -12.86 -4.70
CA VAL A 182 -0.20 -13.07 -5.48
C VAL A 182 -1.05 -14.11 -4.76
N GLY A 183 -2.26 -13.72 -4.36
CA GLY A 183 -3.04 -14.57 -3.45
C GLY A 183 -2.29 -14.82 -2.13
N ASP A 184 -2.04 -16.07 -1.77
CA ASP A 184 -1.21 -16.47 -0.62
C ASP A 184 0.22 -16.90 -1.02
N LYS A 185 0.59 -16.76 -2.30
CA LYS A 185 1.88 -17.23 -2.84
C LYS A 185 2.90 -16.09 -2.89
N LEU A 186 3.98 -16.26 -2.13
CA LEU A 186 5.17 -15.43 -2.22
C LEU A 186 6.08 -16.00 -3.31
N LEU A 187 6.32 -15.24 -4.36
CA LEU A 187 7.19 -15.60 -5.47
C LEU A 187 8.42 -14.71 -5.48
N ARG A 188 9.55 -15.27 -5.91
CA ARG A 188 10.79 -14.53 -6.14
C ARG A 188 11.17 -14.60 -7.62
N VAL A 189 11.51 -13.48 -8.18
CA VAL A 189 12.01 -13.37 -9.55
C VAL A 189 13.47 -13.79 -9.57
N GLY A 190 13.83 -14.71 -10.49
CA GLY A 190 15.21 -15.03 -10.82
C GLY A 190 15.44 -14.69 -12.28
N LEU A 191 16.38 -13.80 -12.55
CA LEU A 191 16.86 -13.53 -13.91
C LEU A 191 18.05 -14.41 -14.23
N PRO A 192 18.19 -14.88 -15.50
CA PRO A 192 19.31 -15.70 -15.89
C PRO A 192 20.66 -14.97 -15.85
#